data_7ccebd4e733b110aaacde89a7916ad2a
#
_entry.id   7ccebd4e733b110aaacde89a7916ad2a
#
_cell.length_a   1.000
_cell.length_b   1.000
_cell.length_c   1.000
_cell.angle_alpha   90.00
_cell.angle_beta   90.00
_cell.angle_gamma   90.00
#
_symmetry.space_group_name_H-M   'P 1'
#
loop_
_entity.id
_entity.type
_entity.pdbx_description
1 polymer ?
#
loop_
_entity_poly.entity_id
_entity_poly.type
_entity_poly.pdbx_seq_one_letter_code
_entity_poly.pdbx_strand_id
1 'polypeptide(L)'
;MEGAAWTPPDDVLTRPAPPPDLVIRYGAGPEHIADVRLPPRRPGAMARPAPLVIFLHGGFWRARYDRAHTGPMATALAAAGYAVCVPEFRRTGQPGGGWPGTFEDVTAGVDRSPALVREAAGPDVVADGPALLAGHSAGGHLALWAAGRHRLGPDSAWRSAPMAG
;
A
#
# COMPACT_ATOMS: atom_id res chain seq x y z
N MET A 1 31.98 18.65 -5.78
CA MET A 1 30.67 18.11 -5.31
C MET A 1 29.62 19.00 -5.93
N GLU A 2 29.04 18.57 -7.05
CA GLU A 2 27.89 19.24 -7.65
C GLU A 2 26.70 19.04 -6.72
N GLY A 3 26.18 20.15 -6.19
CA GLY A 3 25.00 20.13 -5.34
C GLY A 3 23.81 19.57 -6.12
N ALA A 4 23.14 18.57 -5.59
CA ALA A 4 21.88 18.08 -6.15
C ALA A 4 20.96 19.29 -6.36
N ALA A 5 20.55 19.54 -7.61
CA ALA A 5 19.63 20.61 -7.94
C ALA A 5 18.31 20.38 -7.15
N TRP A 6 17.90 21.41 -6.40
CA TRP A 6 16.62 21.39 -5.69
C TRP A 6 15.50 21.19 -6.71
N THR A 7 14.74 20.11 -6.56
CA THR A 7 13.59 19.81 -7.42
C THR A 7 12.33 20.36 -6.76
N PRO A 8 11.47 21.09 -7.48
CA PRO A 8 10.23 21.63 -6.92
C PRO A 8 9.32 20.57 -6.32
N PRO A 9 8.51 20.89 -5.28
CA PRO A 9 7.60 19.95 -4.62
C PRO A 9 6.63 19.22 -5.56
N ASP A 10 6.24 19.84 -6.67
CA ASP A 10 5.33 19.28 -7.66
C ASP A 10 5.91 18.05 -8.40
N ASP A 11 7.22 17.89 -8.43
CA ASP A 11 7.88 16.72 -9.00
C ASP A 11 7.51 15.42 -8.28
N VAL A 12 7.19 15.47 -7.00
CA VAL A 12 6.75 14.31 -6.20
C VAL A 12 5.48 13.65 -6.78
N LEU A 13 4.60 14.44 -7.38
CA LEU A 13 3.34 13.96 -7.95
C LEU A 13 3.47 13.44 -9.38
N THR A 14 4.52 13.85 -10.09
CA THR A 14 4.70 13.58 -11.52
C THR A 14 5.95 12.78 -11.83
N ARG A 15 6.80 12.53 -10.83
CA ARG A 15 8.04 11.75 -11.00
C ARG A 15 7.73 10.36 -11.54
N PRO A 16 8.32 9.95 -12.66
CA PRO A 16 8.09 8.63 -13.22
C PRO A 16 8.66 7.53 -12.33
N ALA A 17 8.00 6.40 -12.33
CA ALA A 17 8.48 5.16 -11.72
C ALA A 17 8.35 4.02 -12.76
N PRO A 18 9.16 2.97 -12.64
CA PRO A 18 8.91 1.75 -13.39
C PRO A 18 7.49 1.23 -13.15
N PRO A 19 6.89 0.45 -14.07
CA PRO A 19 5.62 -0.22 -13.80
C PRO A 19 5.75 -1.11 -12.56
N PRO A 20 4.64 -1.42 -11.86
CA PRO A 20 4.64 -2.39 -10.78
C PRO A 20 4.99 -3.79 -11.30
N ASP A 21 5.59 -4.62 -10.45
CA ASP A 21 5.90 -6.01 -10.81
C ASP A 21 4.64 -6.85 -10.96
N LEU A 22 3.62 -6.58 -10.13
CA LEU A 22 2.31 -7.22 -10.15
C LEU A 22 1.22 -6.18 -9.90
N VAL A 23 0.01 -6.47 -10.41
CA VAL A 23 -1.23 -5.78 -10.03
C VAL A 23 -2.20 -6.83 -9.53
N ILE A 24 -2.66 -6.68 -8.30
CA ILE A 24 -3.64 -7.59 -7.68
C ILE A 24 -5.00 -6.91 -7.56
N ARG A 25 -6.06 -7.73 -7.52
CA ARG A 25 -7.42 -7.27 -7.21
C ARG A 25 -7.86 -7.80 -5.86
N TYR A 26 -8.18 -6.89 -4.94
CA TYR A 26 -8.65 -7.25 -3.62
C TYR A 26 -10.19 -7.18 -3.45
N GLY A 27 -10.91 -6.84 -4.52
CA GLY A 27 -12.38 -6.78 -4.55
C GLY A 27 -12.93 -6.54 -5.95
N ALA A 28 -14.25 -6.39 -6.06
CA ALA A 28 -14.95 -6.27 -7.35
C ALA A 28 -15.00 -4.84 -7.92
N GLY A 29 -14.82 -3.81 -7.08
CA GLY A 29 -14.86 -2.41 -7.50
C GLY A 29 -13.70 -2.04 -8.43
N PRO A 30 -13.85 -1.00 -9.25
CA PRO A 30 -12.78 -0.52 -10.14
C PRO A 30 -11.54 -0.06 -9.35
N GLU A 31 -11.72 0.51 -8.17
CA GLU A 31 -10.64 0.93 -7.28
C GLU A 31 -10.06 -0.21 -6.44
N HIS A 32 -10.69 -1.40 -6.44
CA HIS A 32 -10.20 -2.53 -5.64
C HIS A 32 -9.02 -3.24 -6.30
N ILE A 33 -7.99 -2.48 -6.61
CA ILE A 33 -6.72 -2.94 -7.19
C ILE A 33 -5.56 -2.43 -6.35
N ALA A 34 -4.43 -3.12 -6.41
CA ALA A 34 -3.21 -2.66 -5.75
C ALA A 34 -1.99 -2.92 -6.64
N ASP A 35 -1.08 -1.95 -6.68
CA ASP A 35 0.23 -2.11 -7.29
C ASP A 35 1.17 -2.81 -6.30
N VAL A 36 1.91 -3.80 -6.77
CA VAL A 36 2.87 -4.53 -5.96
C VAL A 36 4.26 -4.38 -6.56
N ARG A 37 5.23 -4.06 -5.70
CA ARG A 37 6.65 -4.02 -6.05
C ARG A 37 7.40 -5.01 -5.18
N LEU A 38 8.27 -5.78 -5.83
CA LEU A 38 9.03 -6.84 -5.19
C LEU A 38 10.51 -6.43 -5.09
N PRO A 39 11.22 -6.87 -4.05
CA PRO A 39 12.65 -6.59 -3.95
C PRO A 39 13.41 -7.27 -5.08
N PRO A 40 14.47 -6.61 -5.60
CA PRO A 40 15.28 -7.20 -6.66
C PRO A 40 15.97 -8.47 -6.15
N ARG A 41 15.86 -9.56 -6.90
CA ARG A 41 16.57 -10.80 -6.61
C ARG A 41 18.05 -10.62 -6.95
N ARG A 42 18.92 -10.79 -5.95
CA ARG A 42 20.38 -10.77 -6.17
C ARG A 42 20.84 -12.20 -6.49
N PRO A 43 21.51 -12.42 -7.63
CA PRO A 43 22.10 -13.73 -7.92
C PRO A 43 23.06 -14.16 -6.81
N GLY A 44 22.95 -15.41 -6.35
CA GLY A 44 23.84 -15.98 -5.34
C GLY A 44 23.58 -15.62 -3.88
N ALA A 45 22.64 -14.72 -3.59
CA ALA A 45 22.19 -14.50 -2.22
C ALA A 45 21.18 -15.58 -1.83
N MET A 46 21.33 -16.15 -0.62
CA MET A 46 20.26 -16.92 0.01
C MET A 46 19.09 -15.95 0.24
N ALA A 47 18.14 -15.96 -0.67
CA ALA A 47 16.99 -15.04 -0.64
C ALA A 47 16.10 -15.38 0.56
N ARG A 48 16.11 -14.56 1.59
CA ARG A 48 15.08 -14.60 2.62
C ARG A 48 13.83 -13.94 2.04
N PRO A 49 12.64 -14.52 2.24
CA PRO A 49 11.40 -13.87 1.84
C PRO A 49 11.31 -12.46 2.45
N ALA A 50 10.86 -11.51 1.65
CA ALA A 50 10.79 -10.09 2.03
C ALA A 50 9.60 -9.81 2.96
N PRO A 51 9.76 -8.98 4.00
CA PRO A 51 8.61 -8.49 4.76
C PRO A 51 7.71 -7.64 3.86
N LEU A 52 6.39 -7.78 4.06
CA LEU A 52 5.38 -7.04 3.29
C LEU A 52 5.04 -5.72 3.96
N VAL A 53 5.09 -4.65 3.19
CA VAL A 53 4.57 -3.33 3.56
C VAL A 53 3.30 -3.06 2.75
N ILE A 54 2.20 -2.76 3.42
CA ILE A 54 1.02 -2.16 2.80
C ILE A 54 1.13 -0.66 2.99
N PHE A 55 1.26 0.06 1.88
CA PHE A 55 1.42 1.50 1.89
C PHE A 55 0.15 2.19 1.39
N LEU A 56 -0.48 3.01 2.24
CA LEU A 56 -1.66 3.80 1.89
C LEU A 56 -1.23 5.19 1.41
N HIS A 57 -1.63 5.52 0.17
CA HIS A 57 -1.23 6.76 -0.48
C HIS A 57 -1.96 7.99 0.10
N GLY A 58 -1.32 9.15 -0.02
CA GLY A 58 -1.90 10.45 0.33
C GLY A 58 -2.79 11.03 -0.76
N GLY A 59 -3.11 12.31 -0.64
CA GLY A 59 -3.87 13.06 -1.64
C GLY A 59 -5.15 13.69 -1.10
N PHE A 60 -5.16 14.10 0.16
CA PHE A 60 -6.29 14.82 0.78
C PHE A 60 -7.63 14.07 0.68
N TRP A 61 -7.60 12.74 0.60
CA TRP A 61 -8.78 11.87 0.35
C TRP A 61 -9.54 12.22 -0.93
N ARG A 62 -8.93 12.95 -1.91
CA ARG A 62 -9.60 13.44 -3.11
C ARG A 62 -9.31 12.56 -4.32
N ALA A 63 -10.33 12.36 -5.17
CA ALA A 63 -10.26 11.57 -6.40
C ALA A 63 -9.13 11.99 -7.37
N ARG A 64 -8.66 13.24 -7.28
CA ARG A 64 -7.57 13.79 -8.10
C ARG A 64 -6.24 13.03 -7.93
N TYR A 65 -6.00 12.43 -6.77
CA TYR A 65 -4.72 11.78 -6.44
C TYR A 65 -4.94 10.30 -6.22
N ASP A 66 -4.33 9.50 -7.05
CA ASP A 66 -4.37 8.04 -6.96
C ASP A 66 -3.05 7.46 -6.42
N ARG A 67 -2.96 6.13 -6.38
CA ARG A 67 -1.77 5.41 -5.91
C ARG A 67 -0.54 5.61 -6.80
N ALA A 68 -0.69 6.01 -8.08
CA ALA A 68 0.41 6.04 -9.04
C ALA A 68 1.55 7.00 -8.63
N HIS A 69 1.22 8.14 -8.01
CA HIS A 69 2.24 9.10 -7.55
C HIS A 69 3.16 8.54 -6.46
N THR A 70 2.81 7.43 -5.81
CA THR A 70 3.66 6.77 -4.81
C THR A 70 4.66 5.79 -5.42
N GLY A 71 4.60 5.58 -6.73
CA GLY A 71 5.46 4.64 -7.46
C GLY A 71 6.95 4.78 -7.15
N PRO A 72 7.54 5.99 -7.20
CA PRO A 72 8.95 6.20 -6.88
C PRO A 72 9.33 5.76 -5.47
N MET A 73 8.49 6.08 -4.48
CA MET A 73 8.73 5.69 -3.09
C MET A 73 8.59 4.18 -2.90
N ALA A 74 7.53 3.58 -3.47
CA ALA A 74 7.35 2.13 -3.41
C ALA A 74 8.52 1.38 -4.08
N THR A 75 9.07 1.92 -5.18
CA THR A 75 10.28 1.41 -5.83
C THR A 75 11.50 1.49 -4.90
N ALA A 76 11.68 2.61 -4.19
CA ALA A 76 12.78 2.77 -3.24
C ALA A 76 12.68 1.78 -2.05
N LEU A 77 11.49 1.56 -1.53
CA LEU A 77 11.26 0.56 -0.48
C LEU A 77 11.53 -0.86 -0.98
N ALA A 78 11.12 -1.18 -2.22
CA ALA A 78 11.42 -2.48 -2.81
C ALA A 78 12.94 -2.66 -2.98
N ALA A 79 13.66 -1.65 -3.43
CA ALA A 79 15.12 -1.67 -3.52
C ALA A 79 15.80 -1.85 -2.14
N ALA A 80 15.15 -1.40 -1.06
CA ALA A 80 15.60 -1.60 0.32
C ALA A 80 15.26 -3.00 0.88
N GLY A 81 14.60 -3.86 0.11
CA GLY A 81 14.35 -5.26 0.47
C GLY A 81 12.94 -5.57 0.99
N TYR A 82 11.99 -4.68 0.83
CA TYR A 82 10.58 -4.91 1.18
C TYR A 82 9.77 -5.32 -0.04
N ALA A 83 8.79 -6.21 0.15
CA ALA A 83 7.67 -6.30 -0.77
C ALA A 83 6.69 -5.17 -0.42
N VAL A 84 6.24 -4.39 -1.41
CA VAL A 84 5.41 -3.21 -1.17
C VAL A 84 4.11 -3.33 -1.95
N CYS A 85 3.00 -3.30 -1.25
CA CYS A 85 1.65 -3.30 -1.83
C CYS A 85 1.02 -1.92 -1.60
N VAL A 86 0.56 -1.27 -2.66
CA VAL A 86 -0.09 0.05 -2.63
C VAL A 86 -1.53 -0.11 -3.10
N PRO A 87 -2.49 -0.37 -2.20
CA PRO A 87 -3.91 -0.42 -2.56
C PRO A 87 -4.40 0.94 -3.03
N GLU A 88 -5.23 0.92 -4.07
CA GLU A 88 -6.12 2.02 -4.41
C GLU A 88 -7.38 1.91 -3.54
N PHE A 89 -8.13 2.97 -3.38
CA PHE A 89 -9.38 3.03 -2.63
C PHE A 89 -10.26 4.17 -3.15
N ARG A 90 -11.57 4.06 -2.98
CA ARG A 90 -12.50 5.16 -3.32
C ARG A 90 -12.20 6.40 -2.49
N ARG A 91 -12.24 7.56 -3.13
CA ARG A 91 -11.92 8.86 -2.54
C ARG A 91 -13.08 9.84 -2.74
N THR A 92 -13.11 10.89 -1.95
CA THR A 92 -14.08 11.99 -2.10
C THR A 92 -14.03 12.55 -3.53
N GLY A 93 -15.19 12.61 -4.17
CA GLY A 93 -15.38 12.96 -5.58
C GLY A 93 -15.61 11.76 -6.50
N GLN A 94 -15.50 10.53 -5.98
CA GLN A 94 -15.89 9.29 -6.68
C GLN A 94 -17.21 8.74 -6.11
N PRO A 95 -18.01 8.00 -6.90
CA PRO A 95 -19.21 7.35 -6.40
C PRO A 95 -18.93 6.45 -5.18
N GLY A 96 -19.59 6.70 -4.08
CA GLY A 96 -19.40 5.97 -2.83
C GLY A 96 -18.08 6.26 -2.10
N GLY A 97 -17.28 7.23 -2.58
CA GLY A 97 -16.06 7.67 -1.91
C GLY A 97 -16.32 8.59 -0.71
N GLY A 98 -15.31 8.76 0.13
CA GLY A 98 -15.46 9.42 1.42
C GLY A 98 -15.93 8.45 2.50
N TRP A 99 -16.56 8.99 3.56
CA TRP A 99 -17.12 8.15 4.62
C TRP A 99 -18.46 7.55 4.19
N PRO A 100 -18.72 6.24 4.38
CA PRO A 100 -17.81 5.22 4.90
C PRO A 100 -16.96 4.52 3.84
N GLY A 101 -17.22 4.73 2.54
CA GLY A 101 -16.67 3.92 1.44
C GLY A 101 -15.15 3.88 1.36
N THR A 102 -14.45 4.99 1.63
CA THR A 102 -12.98 4.98 1.71
C THR A 102 -12.49 4.01 2.79
N PHE A 103 -13.15 3.97 3.94
CA PHE A 103 -12.77 3.13 5.07
C PHE A 103 -13.11 1.65 4.84
N GLU A 104 -14.21 1.39 4.13
CA GLU A 104 -14.57 0.04 3.67
C GLU A 104 -13.50 -0.52 2.73
N ASP A 105 -13.06 0.28 1.75
CA ASP A 105 -12.06 -0.12 0.79
C ASP A 105 -10.68 -0.32 1.44
N VAL A 106 -10.29 0.59 2.33
CA VAL A 106 -9.05 0.46 3.11
C VAL A 106 -9.07 -0.80 3.97
N THR A 107 -10.21 -1.09 4.62
CA THR A 107 -10.40 -2.33 5.37
C THR A 107 -10.18 -3.54 4.48
N ALA A 108 -10.87 -3.61 3.34
CA ALA A 108 -10.76 -4.72 2.41
C ALA A 108 -9.34 -4.85 1.83
N GLY A 109 -8.69 -3.72 1.48
CA GLY A 109 -7.34 -3.68 0.95
C GLY A 109 -6.31 -4.19 1.97
N VAL A 110 -6.37 -3.71 3.20
CA VAL A 110 -5.45 -4.13 4.27
C VAL A 110 -5.63 -5.59 4.65
N ASP A 111 -6.87 -6.07 4.72
CA ASP A 111 -7.15 -7.44 5.18
C ASP A 111 -6.88 -8.50 4.12
N ARG A 112 -7.12 -8.20 2.84
CA ARG A 112 -7.03 -9.19 1.75
C ARG A 112 -5.69 -9.17 1.01
N SER A 113 -5.07 -7.98 0.87
CA SER A 113 -3.84 -7.86 0.09
C SER A 113 -2.70 -8.76 0.56
N PRO A 114 -2.46 -9.00 1.87
CA PRO A 114 -1.36 -9.87 2.30
C PRO A 114 -1.42 -11.28 1.71
N ALA A 115 -2.57 -11.92 1.75
CA ALA A 115 -2.75 -13.25 1.18
C ALA A 115 -2.60 -13.24 -0.35
N LEU A 116 -3.23 -12.25 -1.02
CA LEU A 116 -3.18 -12.12 -2.48
C LEU A 116 -1.77 -11.85 -3.00
N VAL A 117 -1.00 -11.01 -2.30
CA VAL A 117 0.39 -10.73 -2.68
C VAL A 117 1.26 -11.98 -2.54
N ARG A 118 1.10 -12.74 -1.43
CA ARG A 118 1.85 -13.98 -1.22
C ARG A 118 1.50 -15.05 -2.25
N GLU A 119 0.23 -15.19 -2.58
CA GLU A 119 -0.24 -16.10 -3.63
C GLU A 119 0.37 -15.74 -4.99
N ALA A 120 0.34 -14.46 -5.37
CA ALA A 120 0.81 -14.00 -6.66
C ALA A 120 2.34 -14.00 -6.80
N ALA A 121 3.08 -13.65 -5.74
CA ALA A 121 4.54 -13.52 -5.75
C ALA A 121 5.25 -14.84 -5.40
N GLY A 122 4.60 -15.71 -4.64
CA GLY A 122 5.13 -16.96 -4.11
C GLY A 122 5.76 -16.84 -2.71
N PRO A 123 5.77 -17.97 -1.95
CA PRO A 123 6.23 -17.99 -0.56
C PRO A 123 7.74 -17.74 -0.41
N ASP A 124 8.53 -18.00 -1.45
CA ASP A 124 9.97 -17.73 -1.45
C ASP A 124 10.32 -16.25 -1.68
N VAL A 125 9.32 -15.43 -2.00
CA VAL A 125 9.51 -14.00 -2.31
C VAL A 125 9.01 -13.12 -1.18
N VAL A 126 7.82 -13.41 -0.64
CA VAL A 126 7.16 -12.62 0.40
C VAL A 126 7.01 -13.45 1.67
N ALA A 127 7.56 -12.94 2.76
CA ALA A 127 7.54 -13.60 4.05
C ALA A 127 6.11 -13.87 4.54
N ASP A 128 5.94 -15.01 5.18
CA ASP A 128 4.76 -15.26 5.99
C ASP A 128 4.82 -14.42 7.27
N GLY A 129 3.66 -13.97 7.76
CA GLY A 129 3.58 -13.13 8.96
C GLY A 129 2.77 -11.84 8.74
N PRO A 130 2.73 -10.96 9.73
CA PRO A 130 1.98 -9.71 9.65
C PRO A 130 2.59 -8.75 8.62
N ALA A 131 1.73 -8.03 7.91
CA ALA A 131 2.17 -6.93 7.06
C ALA A 131 2.40 -5.66 7.90
N LEU A 132 3.43 -4.91 7.55
CA LEU A 132 3.65 -3.57 8.10
C LEU A 132 2.69 -2.58 7.44
N LEU A 133 2.02 -1.75 8.21
CA LEU A 133 1.21 -0.65 7.67
C LEU A 133 2.03 0.63 7.64
N ALA A 134 2.02 1.29 6.51
CA ALA A 134 2.62 2.61 6.33
C ALA A 134 1.68 3.49 5.52
N GLY A 135 1.88 4.80 5.58
CA GLY A 135 1.10 5.72 4.78
C GLY A 135 1.64 7.15 4.85
N HIS A 136 1.31 7.93 3.84
CA HIS A 136 1.69 9.34 3.76
C HIS A 136 0.46 10.24 3.86
N SER A 137 0.51 11.31 4.65
CA SER A 137 -0.56 12.33 4.75
C SER A 137 -1.92 11.68 5.05
N ALA A 138 -2.93 11.84 4.18
CA ALA A 138 -4.24 11.20 4.29
C ALA A 138 -4.11 9.67 4.43
N GLY A 139 -3.18 9.04 3.71
CA GLY A 139 -2.88 7.61 3.85
C GLY A 139 -2.26 7.25 5.20
N GLY A 140 -1.47 8.15 5.81
CA GLY A 140 -0.97 7.97 7.18
C GLY A 140 -2.11 7.93 8.21
N HIS A 141 -3.11 8.81 8.07
CA HIS A 141 -4.33 8.75 8.88
C HIS A 141 -5.07 7.41 8.69
N LEU A 142 -5.25 6.98 7.44
CA LEU A 142 -5.91 5.71 7.13
C LEU A 142 -5.13 4.50 7.67
N ALA A 143 -3.79 4.53 7.63
CA ALA A 143 -2.94 3.47 8.18
C ALA A 143 -3.07 3.37 9.71
N LEU A 144 -3.03 4.51 10.41
CA LEU A 144 -3.25 4.56 11.86
C LEU A 144 -4.64 4.08 12.25
N TRP A 145 -5.67 4.50 11.50
CA TRP A 145 -7.02 4.02 11.70
C TRP A 145 -7.11 2.51 11.50
N ALA A 146 -6.55 1.99 10.41
CA ALA A 146 -6.56 0.56 10.11
C ALA A 146 -5.85 -0.27 11.19
N ALA A 147 -4.70 0.20 11.69
CA ALA A 147 -3.99 -0.43 12.79
C ALA A 147 -4.79 -0.42 14.11
N GLY A 148 -5.58 0.64 14.33
CA GLY A 148 -6.41 0.81 15.53
C GLY A 148 -7.75 0.05 15.51
N ARG A 149 -8.13 -0.62 14.41
CA ARG A 149 -9.45 -1.26 14.26
C ARG A 149 -9.75 -2.34 15.31
N HIS A 150 -8.74 -2.97 15.88
CA HIS A 150 -8.91 -3.93 16.98
C HIS A 150 -9.54 -3.31 18.24
N ARG A 151 -9.50 -1.97 18.38
CA ARG A 151 -10.10 -1.21 19.48
C ARG A 151 -11.56 -0.83 19.25
N LEU A 152 -12.09 -1.04 18.05
CA LEU A 152 -13.50 -0.79 17.76
C LEU A 152 -14.38 -1.71 18.58
N GLY A 153 -15.63 -1.29 18.81
CA GLY A 153 -16.62 -2.09 19.53
C GLY A 153 -16.78 -3.49 18.92
N PRO A 154 -17.19 -4.48 19.73
CA PRO A 154 -17.30 -5.87 19.28
C PRO A 154 -18.23 -6.05 18.08
N ASP A 155 -19.26 -5.21 17.96
CA ASP A 155 -20.27 -5.28 16.88
C ASP A 155 -19.86 -4.49 15.63
N SER A 156 -18.66 -3.89 15.59
CA SER A 156 -18.21 -3.13 14.42
C SER A 156 -17.80 -4.07 13.30
N ALA A 157 -18.40 -3.89 12.11
CA ALA A 157 -18.05 -4.61 10.90
C ALA A 157 -16.57 -4.39 10.45
N TRP A 158 -15.92 -3.36 10.97
CA TRP A 158 -14.52 -3.04 10.67
C TRP A 158 -13.53 -3.53 11.72
N ARG A 159 -14.03 -4.14 12.81
CA ARG A 159 -13.14 -4.68 13.83
C ARG A 159 -12.24 -5.75 13.25
N SER A 160 -10.96 -5.66 13.52
CA SER A 160 -9.93 -6.66 13.18
C SER A 160 -9.37 -7.33 14.44
N ALA A 161 -8.64 -8.42 14.27
CA ALA A 161 -7.69 -8.87 15.29
C ALA A 161 -6.60 -7.81 15.50
N PRO A 162 -5.95 -7.75 16.69
CA PRO A 162 -4.76 -6.94 16.87
C PRO A 162 -3.71 -7.32 15.82
N MET A 163 -3.05 -6.31 15.24
CA MET A 163 -1.88 -6.58 14.41
C MET A 163 -0.76 -7.07 15.33
N ALA A 164 -0.14 -8.18 14.95
CA ALA A 164 1.04 -8.65 15.67
C ALA A 164 2.14 -7.59 15.55
N GLY A 165 2.64 -7.11 16.67
CA GLY A 165 3.75 -6.18 16.78
C GLY A 165 5.09 -6.91 16.70
#